data_b44e6675a8451f97bfffe54e2e725d9a
#
_entry.id   b44e6675a8451f97bfffe54e2e725d9a
#
_cell.length_a   1.000
_cell.length_b   1.000
_cell.length_c   1.000
_cell.angle_alpha   90.00
_cell.angle_beta   90.00
_cell.angle_gamma   90.00
#
_symmetry.space_group_name_H-M   'P 1'
#
loop_
_entity.id
_entity.type
_entity.pdbx_description
1 polymer ?
#
loop_
_entity_poly.entity_id
_entity_poly.type
_entity_poly.pdbx_seq_one_letter_code
_entity_poly.pdbx_strand_id
1 'polypeptide(L)'
;MSLAQPDAKGPLRRERLRTARLYFCCDARPHGEDPEPLLRAALRGGVDIVQLREKALPRREIERSALTFRRLCDTHSALFIVNDDPDLARACDADGVHVGQDDTPAAEARALLGPDAIIGISTHSKEQIDASGGVPDQADQGRRERGVLRTRATEDADMRRSGTPPAVDYISVGPIWETPTKEGRAAVGLELIRHAAANAPHPFFAIGGIDPTNAAQVVEAGARRMCVVRAIRDAEDPAAAAEQLRAAFAEVGDEAPGG
;
A
#
# COMPACT_ATOMS: atom_id res chain seq x y z
N MET A 1 25.01 7.61 19.16
CA MET A 1 23.88 7.58 18.21
C MET A 1 22.61 7.56 19.04
N SER A 2 21.86 8.67 19.05
CA SER A 2 20.57 8.73 19.76
C SER A 2 19.56 7.89 19.03
N LEU A 3 19.02 6.85 19.65
CA LEU A 3 17.85 6.12 19.15
C LEU A 3 16.71 7.14 19.13
N ALA A 4 16.17 7.42 17.93
CA ALA A 4 14.98 8.24 17.79
C ALA A 4 13.89 7.63 18.70
N GLN A 5 13.30 8.43 19.58
CA GLN A 5 12.17 7.98 20.38
C GLN A 5 11.03 7.59 19.44
N PRO A 6 10.30 6.49 19.72
CA PRO A 6 9.18 6.08 18.87
C PRO A 6 8.20 7.24 18.73
N ASP A 7 7.85 7.57 17.48
CA ASP A 7 6.83 8.58 17.19
C ASP A 7 5.47 8.08 17.73
N ALA A 8 4.77 8.91 18.47
CA ALA A 8 3.43 8.57 18.98
C ALA A 8 2.41 8.23 17.85
N LYS A 9 2.73 8.59 16.61
CA LYS A 9 1.91 8.28 15.42
C LYS A 9 2.04 6.83 14.92
N GLY A 10 3.12 6.11 15.25
CA GLY A 10 3.40 4.77 14.72
C GLY A 10 2.28 3.74 14.95
N PRO A 11 1.80 3.53 16.18
CA PRO A 11 0.69 2.62 16.45
C PRO A 11 -0.59 2.98 15.70
N LEU A 12 -0.90 4.27 15.59
CA LEU A 12 -2.07 4.78 14.87
C LEU A 12 -1.95 4.53 13.37
N ARG A 13 -0.77 4.73 12.77
CA ARG A 13 -0.48 4.44 11.36
C ARG A 13 -0.72 2.96 11.05
N ARG A 14 -0.21 2.06 11.90
CA ARG A 14 -0.40 0.60 11.71
C ARG A 14 -1.86 0.18 11.85
N GLU A 15 -2.58 0.77 12.79
CA GLU A 15 -4.02 0.50 12.94
C GLU A 15 -4.80 0.98 11.71
N ARG A 16 -4.52 2.17 11.19
CA ARG A 16 -5.11 2.66 9.94
C ARG A 16 -4.77 1.77 8.75
N LEU A 17 -3.52 1.31 8.63
CA LEU A 17 -3.13 0.37 7.58
C LEU A 17 -3.89 -0.97 7.69
N ARG A 18 -4.06 -1.46 8.92
CA ARG A 18 -4.76 -2.74 9.18
C ARG A 18 -6.23 -2.68 8.74
N THR A 19 -6.89 -1.55 8.93
CA THR A 19 -8.30 -1.36 8.59
C THR A 19 -8.54 -0.82 7.17
N ALA A 20 -7.50 -0.30 6.51
CA ALA A 20 -7.60 0.26 5.18
C ALA A 20 -8.10 -0.75 4.14
N ARG A 21 -9.00 -0.32 3.26
CA ARG A 21 -9.59 -1.10 2.16
C ARG A 21 -9.29 -0.48 0.80
N LEU A 22 -9.42 0.84 0.69
CA LEU A 22 -9.29 1.57 -0.57
C LEU A 22 -8.09 2.52 -0.55
N TYR A 23 -7.20 2.33 -1.50
CA TYR A 23 -5.97 3.08 -1.68
C TYR A 23 -6.03 3.83 -3.01
N PHE A 24 -5.79 5.14 -3.01
CA PHE A 24 -5.80 5.98 -4.19
C PHE A 24 -4.40 6.53 -4.49
N CYS A 25 -3.85 6.22 -5.69
CA CYS A 25 -2.64 6.87 -6.19
C CYS A 25 -3.02 8.07 -7.04
N CYS A 26 -2.45 9.23 -6.73
CA CYS A 26 -2.76 10.50 -7.37
C CYS A 26 -1.49 11.24 -7.75
N ASP A 27 -1.52 11.90 -8.91
CA ASP A 27 -0.46 12.81 -9.36
C ASP A 27 -0.45 14.08 -8.50
N ALA A 28 0.67 14.79 -8.44
CA ALA A 28 0.77 16.07 -7.74
C ALA A 28 -0.14 17.15 -8.34
N ARG A 29 -0.40 17.05 -9.64
CA ARG A 29 -1.31 17.91 -10.42
C ARG A 29 -2.11 17.07 -11.41
N PRO A 30 -3.18 16.38 -10.95
CA PRO A 30 -4.00 15.55 -11.81
C PRO A 30 -4.59 16.42 -12.94
N HIS A 31 -4.39 15.98 -14.19
CA HIS A 31 -4.77 16.75 -15.39
C HIS A 31 -4.17 18.17 -15.46
N GLY A 32 -3.07 18.45 -14.71
CA GLY A 32 -2.45 19.77 -14.62
C GLY A 32 -3.12 20.74 -13.63
N GLU A 33 -4.14 20.28 -12.91
CA GLU A 33 -4.95 21.09 -11.99
C GLU A 33 -4.52 20.94 -10.52
N ASP A 34 -5.15 21.73 -9.63
CA ASP A 34 -5.01 21.59 -8.18
C ASP A 34 -5.55 20.23 -7.71
N PRO A 35 -4.80 19.43 -6.98
CA PRO A 35 -5.27 18.14 -6.50
C PRO A 35 -6.35 18.23 -5.42
N GLU A 36 -6.56 19.39 -4.78
CA GLU A 36 -7.44 19.51 -3.62
C GLU A 36 -8.90 19.08 -3.88
N PRO A 37 -9.58 19.51 -4.94
CA PRO A 37 -10.96 19.11 -5.20
C PRO A 37 -11.10 17.59 -5.36
N LEU A 38 -10.21 16.98 -6.14
CA LEU A 38 -10.18 15.53 -6.39
C LEU A 38 -9.91 14.75 -5.10
N LEU A 39 -8.87 15.12 -4.35
CA LEU A 39 -8.50 14.45 -3.10
C LEU A 39 -9.63 14.54 -2.06
N ARG A 40 -10.25 15.72 -1.95
CA ARG A 40 -11.37 15.92 -1.04
C ARG A 40 -12.58 15.06 -1.41
N ALA A 41 -12.90 14.92 -2.70
CA ALA A 41 -13.97 14.05 -3.18
C ALA A 41 -13.65 12.58 -2.91
N ALA A 42 -12.46 12.10 -3.28
CA ALA A 42 -12.00 10.73 -3.06
C ALA A 42 -12.04 10.34 -1.55
N LEU A 43 -11.53 11.22 -0.67
CA LEU A 43 -11.51 10.99 0.77
C LEU A 43 -12.92 10.96 1.38
N ARG A 44 -13.85 11.81 0.90
CA ARG A 44 -15.27 11.74 1.30
C ARG A 44 -15.94 10.44 0.85
N GLY A 45 -15.57 9.91 -0.32
CA GLY A 45 -16.03 8.62 -0.83
C GLY A 45 -15.39 7.42 -0.11
N GLY A 46 -14.53 7.65 0.89
CA GLY A 46 -14.01 6.63 1.78
C GLY A 46 -12.65 6.05 1.36
N VAL A 47 -11.82 6.80 0.66
CA VAL A 47 -10.39 6.45 0.47
C VAL A 47 -9.68 6.47 1.83
N ASP A 48 -8.98 5.39 2.17
CA ASP A 48 -8.26 5.20 3.43
C ASP A 48 -6.78 5.59 3.32
N ILE A 49 -6.19 5.45 2.13
CA ILE A 49 -4.78 5.76 1.86
C ILE A 49 -4.69 6.58 0.59
N VAL A 50 -3.93 7.66 0.62
CA VAL A 50 -3.58 8.44 -0.58
C VAL A 50 -2.09 8.38 -0.81
N GLN A 51 -1.67 8.05 -2.03
CA GLN A 51 -0.28 8.10 -2.46
C GLN A 51 -0.05 9.25 -3.43
N LEU A 52 0.91 10.10 -3.10
CA LEU A 52 1.44 11.08 -4.04
C LEU A 52 2.45 10.39 -4.96
N ARG A 53 2.10 10.25 -6.24
CA ARG A 53 2.93 9.64 -7.28
C ARG A 53 3.10 10.59 -8.45
N GLU A 54 4.26 11.26 -8.50
CA GLU A 54 4.61 12.23 -9.54
C GLU A 54 5.98 11.88 -10.13
N LYS A 55 6.08 11.86 -11.45
CA LYS A 55 7.33 11.51 -12.16
C LYS A 55 7.83 12.59 -13.12
N ALA A 56 7.07 13.65 -13.31
CA ALA A 56 7.36 14.66 -14.33
C ALA A 56 7.66 16.05 -13.76
N LEU A 57 7.11 16.39 -12.61
CA LEU A 57 7.23 17.72 -12.03
C LEU A 57 8.54 17.89 -11.25
N PRO A 58 9.06 19.14 -11.20
CA PRO A 58 10.18 19.48 -10.32
C PRO A 58 9.86 19.23 -8.84
N ARG A 59 10.85 18.76 -8.07
CA ARG A 59 10.70 18.43 -6.64
C ARG A 59 9.98 19.52 -5.82
N ARG A 60 10.31 20.80 -6.03
CA ARG A 60 9.66 21.91 -5.32
C ARG A 60 8.14 22.00 -5.56
N GLU A 61 7.69 21.63 -6.74
CA GLU A 61 6.25 21.60 -7.06
C GLU A 61 5.58 20.42 -6.39
N ILE A 62 6.23 19.26 -6.37
CA ILE A 62 5.76 18.08 -5.66
C ILE A 62 5.64 18.37 -4.16
N GLU A 63 6.67 18.95 -3.54
CA GLU A 63 6.66 19.34 -2.12
C GLU A 63 5.53 20.33 -1.79
N ARG A 64 5.24 21.28 -2.70
CA ARG A 64 4.11 22.21 -2.53
C ARG A 64 2.77 21.50 -2.56
N SER A 65 2.57 20.59 -3.52
CA SER A 65 1.35 19.78 -3.59
C SER A 65 1.21 18.86 -2.38
N ALA A 66 2.31 18.28 -1.89
CA ALA A 66 2.32 17.40 -0.73
C ALA A 66 1.72 18.03 0.53
N LEU A 67 1.79 19.36 0.69
CA LEU A 67 1.12 20.06 1.80
C LEU A 67 -0.41 19.88 1.76
N THR A 68 -0.99 19.91 0.56
CA THR A 68 -2.43 19.65 0.38
C THR A 68 -2.76 18.18 0.70
N PHE A 69 -1.95 17.23 0.23
CA PHE A 69 -2.10 15.81 0.54
C PHE A 69 -2.06 15.56 2.05
N ARG A 70 -1.02 16.08 2.75
CA ARG A 70 -0.88 15.91 4.20
C ARG A 70 -2.09 16.47 4.94
N ARG A 71 -2.45 17.72 4.68
CA ARG A 71 -3.58 18.39 5.33
C ARG A 71 -4.90 17.66 5.15
N LEU A 72 -5.19 17.20 3.93
CA LEU A 72 -6.44 16.49 3.65
C LEU A 72 -6.46 15.08 4.27
N CYS A 73 -5.36 14.35 4.21
CA CYS A 73 -5.23 13.06 4.87
C CYS A 73 -5.42 13.19 6.39
N ASP A 74 -4.84 14.21 7.02
CA ASP A 74 -5.05 14.48 8.46
C ASP A 74 -6.52 14.76 8.77
N THR A 75 -7.18 15.60 7.95
CA THR A 75 -8.59 15.96 8.13
C THR A 75 -9.52 14.76 8.05
N HIS A 76 -9.22 13.80 7.18
CA HIS A 76 -10.03 12.61 6.94
C HIS A 76 -9.51 11.34 7.64
N SER A 77 -8.48 11.45 8.48
CA SER A 77 -7.85 10.30 9.15
C SER A 77 -7.29 9.24 8.20
N ALA A 78 -6.96 9.61 6.95
CA ALA A 78 -6.33 8.75 5.96
C ALA A 78 -4.80 8.72 6.12
N LEU A 79 -4.16 7.68 5.57
CA LEU A 79 -2.70 7.63 5.48
C LEU A 79 -2.22 8.38 4.24
N PHE A 80 -1.13 9.15 4.41
CA PHE A 80 -0.41 9.81 3.32
C PHE A 80 0.90 9.06 3.01
N ILE A 81 1.02 8.51 1.81
CA ILE A 81 2.19 7.76 1.33
C ILE A 81 2.84 8.51 0.16
N VAL A 82 4.16 8.52 0.10
CA VAL A 82 4.93 9.02 -1.05
C VAL A 82 5.44 7.86 -1.87
N ASN A 83 5.48 8.02 -3.20
CA ASN A 83 5.97 7.00 -4.12
C ASN A 83 7.49 7.13 -4.32
N ASP A 84 8.23 6.01 -4.29
CA ASP A 84 9.64 5.78 -4.65
C ASP A 84 10.70 6.54 -3.81
N ASP A 85 10.41 7.73 -3.28
CA ASP A 85 11.40 8.64 -2.68
C ASP A 85 11.23 8.78 -1.15
N PRO A 86 12.04 8.05 -0.33
CA PRO A 86 11.99 8.17 1.13
C PRO A 86 12.41 9.56 1.67
N ASP A 87 13.32 10.26 0.98
CA ASP A 87 13.72 11.62 1.40
C ASP A 87 12.58 12.62 1.19
N LEU A 88 11.82 12.48 0.10
CA LEU A 88 10.62 13.26 -0.13
C LEU A 88 9.55 12.93 0.92
N ALA A 89 9.36 11.63 1.24
CA ALA A 89 8.42 11.21 2.27
C ALA A 89 8.72 11.86 3.62
N ARG A 90 10.00 11.91 4.01
CA ARG A 90 10.46 12.60 5.22
C ARG A 90 10.24 14.11 5.15
N ALA A 91 10.59 14.74 4.02
CA ALA A 91 10.45 16.18 3.83
C ALA A 91 8.99 16.65 3.88
N CYS A 92 8.04 15.79 3.47
CA CYS A 92 6.60 16.08 3.42
C CYS A 92 5.83 15.58 4.66
N ASP A 93 6.50 15.10 5.71
CA ASP A 93 5.88 14.45 6.90
C ASP A 93 4.85 13.39 6.49
N ALA A 94 5.18 12.59 5.46
CA ALA A 94 4.32 11.49 5.04
C ALA A 94 4.29 10.39 6.10
N ASP A 95 3.21 9.59 6.12
CA ASP A 95 3.11 8.44 7.02
C ASP A 95 4.03 7.30 6.59
N GLY A 96 4.52 7.33 5.35
CA GLY A 96 5.45 6.34 4.83
C GLY A 96 5.75 6.49 3.35
N VAL A 97 6.38 5.45 2.80
CA VAL A 97 6.80 5.38 1.40
C VAL A 97 6.38 4.05 0.77
N HIS A 98 6.09 4.07 -0.53
CA HIS A 98 5.90 2.87 -1.36
C HIS A 98 6.98 2.81 -2.42
N VAL A 99 7.75 1.72 -2.46
CA VAL A 99 8.86 1.54 -3.38
C VAL A 99 8.62 0.38 -4.37
N GLY A 100 9.21 0.47 -5.55
CA GLY A 100 9.27 -0.63 -6.51
C GLY A 100 10.46 -1.56 -6.26
N GLN A 101 10.62 -2.57 -7.14
CA GLN A 101 11.70 -3.55 -7.03
C GLN A 101 13.09 -2.97 -7.40
N ASP A 102 13.10 -1.91 -8.22
CA ASP A 102 14.30 -1.27 -8.74
C ASP A 102 14.61 0.08 -8.05
N ASP A 103 13.78 0.47 -7.06
CA ASP A 103 13.90 1.69 -6.28
C ASP A 103 14.75 1.47 -5.02
N THR A 104 14.72 2.43 -4.08
CA THR A 104 15.38 2.29 -2.76
C THR A 104 14.92 1.01 -2.06
N PRO A 105 15.83 0.13 -1.62
CA PRO A 105 15.46 -1.08 -0.90
C PRO A 105 14.62 -0.79 0.35
N ALA A 106 13.60 -1.61 0.61
CA ALA A 106 12.68 -1.41 1.75
C ALA A 106 13.40 -1.29 3.10
N ALA A 107 14.48 -2.05 3.30
CA ALA A 107 15.30 -1.99 4.53
C ALA A 107 16.02 -0.64 4.67
N GLU A 108 16.49 -0.06 3.56
CA GLU A 108 17.11 1.26 3.54
C GLU A 108 16.07 2.37 3.78
N ALA A 109 14.91 2.28 3.12
CA ALA A 109 13.78 3.17 3.36
C ALA A 109 13.33 3.13 4.84
N ARG A 110 13.29 1.94 5.45
CA ARG A 110 13.02 1.73 6.87
C ARG A 110 14.07 2.41 7.75
N ALA A 111 15.35 2.24 7.42
CA ALA A 111 16.45 2.86 8.17
C ALA A 111 16.39 4.40 8.12
N LEU A 112 15.98 4.96 6.97
CA LEU A 112 15.88 6.41 6.76
C LEU A 112 14.67 7.03 7.47
N LEU A 113 13.51 6.37 7.40
CA LEU A 113 12.24 6.89 7.91
C LEU A 113 11.94 6.48 9.36
N GLY A 114 12.67 5.52 9.89
CA GLY A 114 12.52 5.03 11.26
C GLY A 114 11.46 3.93 11.42
N PRO A 115 11.30 3.41 12.66
CA PRO A 115 10.50 2.24 12.95
C PRO A 115 8.99 2.46 12.79
N ASP A 116 8.54 3.70 12.88
CA ASP A 116 7.11 4.05 12.91
C ASP A 116 6.52 4.44 11.54
N ALA A 117 7.36 4.57 10.51
CA ALA A 117 6.90 4.79 9.15
C ALA A 117 6.24 3.54 8.55
N ILE A 118 5.37 3.72 7.59
CA ILE A 118 4.78 2.64 6.79
C ILE A 118 5.60 2.42 5.52
N ILE A 119 6.08 1.20 5.30
CA ILE A 119 6.85 0.84 4.10
C ILE A 119 6.05 -0.15 3.27
N GLY A 120 5.75 0.22 2.03
CA GLY A 120 5.12 -0.65 1.05
C GLY A 120 6.09 -1.05 -0.06
N ILE A 121 5.90 -2.23 -0.66
CA ILE A 121 6.66 -2.67 -1.83
C ILE A 121 5.76 -3.23 -2.92
N SER A 122 6.08 -2.94 -4.19
CA SER A 122 5.41 -3.52 -5.35
C SER A 122 5.85 -4.97 -5.57
N THR A 123 4.88 -5.88 -5.84
CA THR A 123 5.16 -7.27 -6.24
C THR A 123 4.40 -7.63 -7.51
N HIS A 124 5.02 -8.44 -8.39
CA HIS A 124 4.55 -8.76 -9.73
C HIS A 124 4.60 -10.25 -10.05
N SER A 125 5.12 -11.07 -9.14
CA SER A 125 5.21 -12.53 -9.28
C SER A 125 5.00 -13.23 -7.94
N LYS A 126 4.76 -14.54 -7.97
CA LYS A 126 4.62 -15.38 -6.77
C LYS A 126 5.89 -15.34 -5.91
N GLU A 127 7.05 -15.42 -6.56
CA GLU A 127 8.35 -15.40 -5.91
C GLU A 127 8.58 -14.09 -5.16
N GLN A 128 8.18 -12.96 -5.74
CA GLN A 128 8.29 -11.65 -5.08
C GLN A 128 7.33 -11.52 -3.89
N ILE A 129 6.12 -12.08 -3.98
CA ILE A 129 5.17 -12.13 -2.86
C ILE A 129 5.76 -12.96 -1.73
N ASP A 130 6.21 -14.17 -2.02
CA ASP A 130 6.73 -15.11 -1.01
C ASP A 130 8.01 -14.57 -0.34
N ALA A 131 8.86 -13.86 -1.11
CA ALA A 131 10.10 -13.25 -0.62
C ALA A 131 9.85 -11.96 0.20
N SER A 132 8.69 -11.34 0.13
CA SER A 132 8.40 -10.06 0.80
C SER A 132 8.44 -10.14 2.33
N GLY A 133 8.30 -11.33 2.90
CA GLY A 133 8.41 -11.61 4.35
C GLY A 133 9.82 -11.54 4.94
N GLY A 134 10.81 -11.15 4.14
CA GLY A 134 12.22 -11.09 4.56
C GLY A 134 12.99 -12.36 4.18
N VAL A 135 14.32 -12.26 4.18
CA VAL A 135 15.19 -13.42 3.95
C VAL A 135 15.03 -14.37 5.14
N PRO A 136 14.66 -15.65 4.91
CA PRO A 136 14.67 -16.63 5.99
C PRO A 136 16.07 -16.67 6.60
N ASP A 137 16.20 -16.48 7.90
CA ASP A 137 17.42 -16.81 8.61
C ASP A 137 17.80 -18.25 8.25
N GLN A 138 19.11 -18.57 8.14
CA GLN A 138 19.57 -19.93 7.82
C GLN A 138 18.97 -21.00 8.75
N ALA A 139 18.60 -20.60 9.97
CA ALA A 139 17.83 -21.42 10.91
C ALA A 139 16.39 -21.73 10.45
N ASP A 140 15.80 -20.90 9.58
CA ASP A 140 14.42 -21.07 9.07
C ASP A 140 14.37 -22.01 7.85
N GLN A 141 15.46 -22.10 7.07
CA GLN A 141 15.55 -23.08 5.96
C GLN A 141 15.41 -24.52 6.49
N GLY A 142 16.06 -24.85 7.58
CA GLY A 142 15.93 -26.16 8.24
C GLY A 142 14.57 -26.42 8.88
N ARG A 143 13.73 -25.41 9.09
CA ARG A 143 12.34 -25.54 9.60
C ARG A 143 11.34 -25.72 8.46
N ARG A 144 11.53 -25.05 7.30
CA ARG A 144 10.71 -25.25 6.09
C ARG A 144 10.84 -26.67 5.55
N GLU A 145 12.05 -27.23 5.56
CA GLU A 145 12.30 -28.63 5.22
C GLU A 145 11.59 -29.63 6.14
N ARG A 146 11.21 -29.22 7.35
CA ARG A 146 10.43 -30.00 8.33
C ARG A 146 8.92 -29.73 8.29
N GLY A 147 8.42 -28.97 7.29
CA GLY A 147 6.98 -28.73 7.08
C GLY A 147 6.31 -27.81 8.12
N VAL A 148 7.08 -27.00 8.87
CA VAL A 148 6.55 -26.04 9.83
C VAL A 148 6.29 -24.71 9.11
N LEU A 149 5.04 -24.45 8.73
CA LEU A 149 4.61 -23.16 8.21
C LEU A 149 4.66 -22.09 9.32
N ARG A 150 5.26 -20.94 9.04
CA ARG A 150 5.17 -19.77 9.92
C ARG A 150 3.75 -19.21 9.84
N THR A 151 3.13 -19.03 10.97
CA THR A 151 1.85 -18.34 11.07
C THR A 151 2.11 -16.87 11.47
N ARG A 152 1.19 -15.98 11.12
CA ARG A 152 1.23 -14.55 11.48
C ARG A 152 1.49 -14.35 12.99
N ALA A 153 0.94 -15.23 13.83
CA ALA A 153 1.16 -15.21 15.27
C ALA A 153 2.62 -15.50 15.67
N THR A 154 3.36 -16.31 14.91
CA THR A 154 4.79 -16.59 15.17
C THR A 154 5.69 -15.44 14.73
N GLU A 155 5.32 -14.71 13.68
CA GLU A 155 6.05 -13.54 13.21
C GLU A 155 5.87 -12.34 14.15
N ASP A 156 4.65 -12.10 14.63
CA ASP A 156 4.35 -11.09 15.65
C ASP A 156 5.09 -11.40 16.99
N ALA A 157 5.27 -12.68 17.33
CA ALA A 157 5.99 -13.10 18.53
C ALA A 157 7.53 -12.91 18.37
N ASP A 158 8.07 -13.18 17.18
CA ASP A 158 9.50 -12.96 16.89
C ASP A 158 9.83 -11.47 16.83
N MET A 159 8.94 -10.65 16.28
CA MET A 159 9.07 -9.20 16.26
C MET A 159 9.10 -8.60 17.67
N ARG A 160 8.25 -9.09 18.57
CA ARG A 160 8.26 -8.68 19.99
C ARG A 160 9.56 -9.09 20.72
N ARG A 161 10.24 -10.13 20.27
CA ARG A 161 11.49 -10.62 20.84
C ARG A 161 12.71 -9.90 20.29
N SER A 162 12.74 -9.56 18.99
CA SER A 162 13.87 -8.91 18.34
C SER A 162 13.90 -7.39 18.52
N GLY A 163 12.77 -6.76 18.81
CA GLY A 163 12.63 -5.30 18.91
C GLY A 163 12.87 -4.55 17.59
N THR A 164 13.10 -5.27 16.47
CA THR A 164 13.32 -4.68 15.14
C THR A 164 12.04 -4.78 14.32
N PRO A 165 11.48 -3.66 13.83
CA PRO A 165 10.30 -3.70 12.98
C PRO A 165 10.63 -4.37 11.64
N PRO A 166 9.64 -4.99 10.96
CA PRO A 166 9.82 -5.55 9.63
C PRO A 166 10.23 -4.47 8.64
N ALA A 167 11.00 -4.84 7.61
CA ALA A 167 11.38 -3.90 6.55
C ALA A 167 10.14 -3.42 5.77
N VAL A 168 9.13 -4.28 5.60
CA VAL A 168 7.91 -4.07 4.81
C VAL A 168 6.67 -4.19 5.71
N ASP A 169 5.71 -3.27 5.57
CA ASP A 169 4.42 -3.30 6.28
C ASP A 169 3.28 -3.82 5.39
N TYR A 170 3.36 -3.60 4.07
CA TYR A 170 2.38 -4.08 3.10
C TYR A 170 2.99 -4.25 1.70
N ILE A 171 2.32 -5.03 0.86
CA ILE A 171 2.69 -5.18 -0.55
C ILE A 171 1.57 -4.72 -1.48
N SER A 172 1.91 -4.29 -2.70
CA SER A 172 0.95 -4.19 -3.79
C SER A 172 1.16 -5.34 -4.78
N VAL A 173 0.07 -5.93 -5.27
CA VAL A 173 0.07 -7.10 -6.16
C VAL A 173 -0.59 -6.75 -7.48
N GLY A 174 0.17 -6.80 -8.57
CA GLY A 174 -0.32 -6.44 -9.91
C GLY A 174 0.78 -6.08 -10.90
N PRO A 175 0.41 -5.56 -12.09
CA PRO A 175 -0.93 -5.14 -12.50
C PRO A 175 -1.83 -6.33 -12.87
N ILE A 176 -3.08 -6.36 -12.35
CA ILE A 176 -4.01 -7.46 -12.62
C ILE A 176 -4.42 -7.47 -14.10
N TRP A 177 -4.78 -6.31 -14.62
CA TRP A 177 -5.06 -6.07 -16.03
C TRP A 177 -4.09 -5.05 -16.60
N GLU A 178 -3.96 -5.03 -17.91
CA GLU A 178 -3.15 -4.04 -18.61
C GLU A 178 -3.59 -2.61 -18.25
N THR A 179 -2.63 -1.76 -18.02
CA THR A 179 -2.89 -0.37 -17.63
C THR A 179 -1.82 0.56 -18.19
N PRO A 180 -2.18 1.70 -18.78
CA PRO A 180 -1.22 2.70 -19.24
C PRO A 180 -0.43 3.37 -18.12
N THR A 181 -0.83 3.22 -16.86
CA THR A 181 -0.13 3.79 -15.70
C THR A 181 1.25 3.16 -15.46
N LYS A 182 1.46 1.90 -15.89
CA LYS A 182 2.77 1.21 -15.90
C LYS A 182 2.95 0.55 -17.27
N GLU A 183 3.32 1.34 -18.27
CA GLU A 183 3.62 0.85 -19.63
C GLU A 183 4.69 -0.26 -19.61
N GLY A 184 4.51 -1.26 -20.47
CA GLY A 184 5.47 -2.36 -20.66
C GLY A 184 5.40 -3.49 -19.64
N ARG A 185 4.48 -3.46 -18.66
CA ARG A 185 4.25 -4.60 -17.74
C ARG A 185 3.04 -5.42 -18.19
N ALA A 186 3.29 -6.71 -18.43
CA ALA A 186 2.20 -7.66 -18.73
C ALA A 186 1.24 -7.79 -17.54
N ALA A 187 -0.05 -7.99 -17.85
CA ALA A 187 -1.06 -8.31 -16.84
C ALA A 187 -0.74 -9.64 -16.16
N VAL A 188 -0.84 -9.69 -14.82
CA VAL A 188 -0.57 -10.90 -14.04
C VAL A 188 -1.85 -11.70 -13.75
N GLY A 189 -3.02 -11.13 -14.03
CA GLY A 189 -4.32 -11.77 -13.83
C GLY A 189 -4.73 -12.01 -12.38
N LEU A 190 -5.92 -12.55 -12.20
CA LEU A 190 -6.50 -12.87 -10.89
C LEU A 190 -5.81 -14.05 -10.18
N GLU A 191 -5.07 -14.89 -10.92
CA GLU A 191 -4.33 -16.00 -10.33
C GLU A 191 -3.26 -15.53 -9.34
N LEU A 192 -2.60 -14.39 -9.61
CA LEU A 192 -1.64 -13.83 -8.68
C LEU A 192 -2.33 -13.30 -7.42
N ILE A 193 -3.56 -12.81 -7.52
CA ILE A 193 -4.37 -12.38 -6.37
C ILE A 193 -4.74 -13.59 -5.50
N ARG A 194 -5.17 -14.72 -6.11
CA ARG A 194 -5.45 -15.96 -5.37
C ARG A 194 -4.21 -16.47 -4.64
N HIS A 195 -3.05 -16.43 -5.30
CA HIS A 195 -1.78 -16.78 -4.66
C HIS A 195 -1.47 -15.86 -3.47
N ALA A 196 -1.60 -14.53 -3.64
CA ALA A 196 -1.38 -13.57 -2.57
C ALA A 196 -2.34 -13.77 -1.39
N ALA A 197 -3.62 -14.04 -1.67
CA ALA A 197 -4.63 -14.29 -0.63
C ALA A 197 -4.28 -15.51 0.24
N ALA A 198 -3.65 -16.53 -0.35
CA ALA A 198 -3.25 -17.75 0.36
C ALA A 198 -1.87 -17.67 1.03
N ASN A 199 -0.94 -16.90 0.49
CA ASN A 199 0.49 -17.01 0.84
C ASN A 199 1.16 -15.70 1.26
N ALA A 200 0.56 -14.52 1.02
CA ALA A 200 1.23 -13.26 1.31
C ALA A 200 1.50 -13.11 2.82
N PRO A 201 2.76 -12.85 3.22
CA PRO A 201 3.12 -12.65 4.62
C PRO A 201 2.64 -11.31 5.17
N HIS A 202 2.34 -10.36 4.30
CA HIS A 202 1.87 -9.02 4.66
C HIS A 202 0.47 -8.73 4.12
N PRO A 203 -0.26 -7.74 4.67
CA PRO A 203 -1.43 -7.18 4.02
C PRO A 203 -1.10 -6.78 2.59
N PHE A 204 -1.96 -7.12 1.62
CA PHE A 204 -1.73 -6.73 0.23
C PHE A 204 -2.85 -5.90 -0.34
N PHE A 205 -2.50 -5.00 -1.27
CA PHE A 205 -3.41 -4.22 -2.08
C PHE A 205 -3.34 -4.71 -3.53
N ALA A 206 -4.46 -5.19 -4.06
CA ALA A 206 -4.59 -5.54 -5.46
C ALA A 206 -4.57 -4.27 -6.32
N ILE A 207 -3.79 -4.24 -7.41
CA ILE A 207 -3.63 -3.05 -8.25
C ILE A 207 -3.57 -3.38 -9.74
N GLY A 208 -3.98 -2.43 -10.58
CA GLY A 208 -3.82 -2.47 -12.03
C GLY A 208 -5.11 -2.76 -12.78
N GLY A 209 -5.67 -1.74 -13.41
CA GLY A 209 -6.88 -1.83 -14.21
C GLY A 209 -8.17 -2.06 -13.42
N ILE A 210 -8.15 -1.85 -12.11
CA ILE A 210 -9.34 -2.02 -11.26
C ILE A 210 -10.23 -0.78 -11.39
N ASP A 211 -11.53 -1.02 -11.57
CA ASP A 211 -12.60 -0.02 -11.58
C ASP A 211 -13.90 -0.62 -10.98
N PRO A 212 -14.98 0.16 -10.80
CA PRO A 212 -16.23 -0.34 -10.22
C PRO A 212 -16.86 -1.54 -10.95
N THR A 213 -16.58 -1.72 -12.25
CA THR A 213 -17.19 -2.80 -13.06
C THR A 213 -16.52 -4.16 -12.84
N ASN A 214 -15.28 -4.18 -12.36
CA ASN A 214 -14.49 -5.39 -12.18
C ASN A 214 -14.00 -5.61 -10.73
N ALA A 215 -14.24 -4.66 -9.81
CA ALA A 215 -13.81 -4.72 -8.41
C ALA A 215 -14.32 -5.99 -7.70
N ALA A 216 -15.56 -6.43 -7.97
CA ALA A 216 -16.12 -7.65 -7.39
C ALA A 216 -15.27 -8.89 -7.70
N GLN A 217 -14.76 -9.04 -8.94
CA GLN A 217 -13.91 -10.16 -9.34
C GLN A 217 -12.59 -10.19 -8.55
N VAL A 218 -12.06 -9.03 -8.20
CA VAL A 218 -10.83 -8.89 -7.39
C VAL A 218 -11.08 -9.37 -5.96
N VAL A 219 -12.23 -9.01 -5.40
CA VAL A 219 -12.65 -9.44 -4.05
C VAL A 219 -12.95 -10.94 -4.02
N GLU A 220 -13.65 -11.48 -5.02
CA GLU A 220 -13.90 -12.93 -5.19
C GLU A 220 -12.58 -13.73 -5.32
N ALA A 221 -11.54 -13.13 -5.93
CA ALA A 221 -10.21 -13.75 -5.99
C ALA A 221 -9.46 -13.73 -4.64
N GLY A 222 -10.05 -13.15 -3.58
CA GLY A 222 -9.54 -13.15 -2.22
C GLY A 222 -8.89 -11.83 -1.77
N ALA A 223 -8.89 -10.77 -2.58
CA ALA A 223 -8.40 -9.48 -2.13
C ALA A 223 -9.35 -8.87 -1.09
N ARG A 224 -8.79 -8.30 -0.05
CA ARG A 224 -9.50 -7.53 0.98
C ARG A 224 -9.17 -6.03 0.92
N ARG A 225 -8.32 -5.63 -0.02
CA ARG A 225 -7.83 -4.28 -0.24
C ARG A 225 -7.54 -4.07 -1.71
N MET A 226 -7.81 -2.89 -2.23
CA MET A 226 -7.47 -2.53 -3.59
C MET A 226 -6.83 -1.15 -3.68
N CYS A 227 -5.96 -0.98 -4.67
CA CYS A 227 -5.33 0.28 -5.02
C CYS A 227 -5.74 0.67 -6.44
N VAL A 228 -6.18 1.90 -6.61
CA VAL A 228 -6.67 2.42 -7.88
C VAL A 228 -6.00 3.75 -8.24
N VAL A 229 -5.99 4.08 -9.51
CA VAL A 229 -5.54 5.37 -10.04
C VAL A 229 -6.69 6.01 -10.83
N ARG A 230 -6.86 5.60 -12.08
CA ARG A 230 -7.79 6.22 -13.03
C ARG A 230 -9.25 6.06 -12.65
N ALA A 231 -9.62 4.98 -12.00
CA ALA A 231 -10.99 4.73 -11.57
C ALA A 231 -11.58 5.84 -10.68
N ILE A 232 -10.72 6.57 -9.96
CA ILE A 232 -11.12 7.74 -9.15
C ILE A 232 -10.69 9.03 -9.84
N ARG A 233 -9.44 9.10 -10.37
CA ARG A 233 -8.88 10.31 -10.95
C ARG A 233 -9.69 10.82 -12.15
N ASP A 234 -10.12 9.89 -13.01
CA ASP A 234 -10.78 10.20 -14.30
C ASP A 234 -12.31 10.04 -14.21
N ALA A 235 -12.86 9.80 -13.02
CA ALA A 235 -14.30 9.69 -12.82
C ALA A 235 -14.98 11.07 -12.89
N GLU A 236 -16.19 11.10 -13.43
CA GLU A 236 -17.05 12.30 -13.41
C GLU A 236 -17.41 12.71 -11.99
N ASP A 237 -17.69 11.72 -11.11
CA ASP A 237 -17.84 11.88 -9.67
C ASP A 237 -16.84 10.98 -8.92
N PRO A 238 -15.69 11.52 -8.50
CA PRO A 238 -14.68 10.75 -7.76
C PRO A 238 -15.15 10.21 -6.41
N ALA A 239 -16.10 10.86 -5.75
CA ALA A 239 -16.64 10.39 -4.47
C ALA A 239 -17.53 9.16 -4.71
N ALA A 240 -18.46 9.23 -5.66
CA ALA A 240 -19.30 8.09 -6.03
C ALA A 240 -18.48 6.89 -6.53
N ALA A 241 -17.42 7.13 -7.32
CA ALA A 241 -16.52 6.07 -7.77
C ALA A 241 -15.80 5.38 -6.58
N ALA A 242 -15.32 6.14 -5.60
CA ALA A 242 -14.71 5.60 -4.39
C ALA A 242 -15.72 4.79 -3.55
N GLU A 243 -16.94 5.28 -3.38
CA GLU A 243 -18.02 4.57 -2.68
C GLU A 243 -18.37 3.24 -3.36
N GLN A 244 -18.49 3.21 -4.69
CA GLN A 244 -18.76 1.99 -5.46
C GLN A 244 -17.62 0.96 -5.31
N LEU A 245 -16.35 1.39 -5.38
CA LEU A 245 -15.20 0.52 -5.14
C LEU A 245 -15.21 -0.07 -3.72
N ARG A 246 -15.59 0.70 -2.72
CA ARG A 246 -15.72 0.20 -1.34
C ARG A 246 -16.88 -0.79 -1.18
N ALA A 247 -18.01 -0.55 -1.87
CA ALA A 247 -19.19 -1.43 -1.81
C ALA A 247 -18.86 -2.87 -2.24
N ALA A 248 -17.92 -3.06 -3.18
CA ALA A 248 -17.48 -4.39 -3.59
C ALA A 248 -16.95 -5.25 -2.42
N PHE A 249 -16.45 -4.66 -1.34
CA PHE A 249 -16.02 -5.42 -0.16
C PHE A 249 -17.17 -5.83 0.77
N ALA A 250 -18.30 -5.15 0.73
CA ALA A 250 -19.47 -5.45 1.57
C ALA A 250 -20.26 -6.67 1.04
N GLU A 251 -20.23 -6.90 -0.27
CA GLU A 251 -20.97 -7.99 -0.93
C GLU A 251 -20.39 -9.39 -0.62
N VAL A 252 -19.12 -9.48 -0.19
CA VAL A 252 -18.41 -10.74 0.05
C VAL A 252 -18.28 -11.07 1.55
N GLY A 253 -19.14 -10.52 2.40
CA GLY A 253 -19.21 -10.83 3.83
C GLY A 253 -17.90 -10.59 4.59
N ASP A 254 -17.99 -9.93 5.73
CA ASP A 254 -16.86 -9.66 6.65
C ASP A 254 -16.51 -10.93 7.46
N GLU A 255 -16.42 -12.09 6.81
CA GLU A 255 -15.85 -13.28 7.43
C GLU A 255 -14.35 -13.07 7.57
N ALA A 256 -13.95 -12.62 8.77
CA ALA A 256 -12.57 -12.74 9.20
C ALA A 256 -12.15 -14.22 9.05
N PRO A 257 -11.01 -14.55 8.44
CA PRO A 257 -10.49 -15.90 8.48
C PRO A 257 -10.36 -16.30 9.96
N GLY A 258 -11.05 -17.38 10.30
CA GLY A 258 -11.15 -17.91 11.66
C GLY A 258 -9.82 -18.01 12.36
N GLY A 259 -9.86 -17.79 13.66
CA GLY A 259 -8.79 -17.66 14.61
C GLY A 259 -7.78 -18.79 14.66
#